data_a5ed813e570ef0f9a8411ccea71621d4
#
_entry.id   a5ed813e570ef0f9a8411ccea71621d4
#
_cell.length_a   1.000
_cell.length_b   1.000
_cell.length_c   1.000
_cell.angle_alpha   90.00
_cell.angle_beta   90.00
_cell.angle_gamma   90.00
#
_symmetry.space_group_name_H-M   'P 1'
#
loop_
_entity.id
_entity.type
_entity.pdbx_description
1 polymer ?
#
loop_
_entity_poly.entity_id
_entity_poly.type
_entity_poly.pdbx_seq_one_letter_code
_entity_poly.pdbx_strand_id
1 'polypeptide(L)'
;MPNKLRVLSGKNLIAIFLNFGFEIENQKGSHIKLQRKTTYTAKQILTIPNHQEIDKGTLKAIFRQAIRYIPENELRVYFYI
;
A
#
# COMPACT_ATOMS: atom_id res chain seq x y z
N MET A 1 -23.50 -2.54 -2.37
CA MET A 1 -22.32 -2.15 -3.15
C MET A 1 -21.37 -3.32 -3.24
N PRO A 2 -21.03 -3.76 -4.42
CA PRO A 2 -20.03 -4.81 -4.55
C PRO A 2 -18.68 -4.26 -4.11
N ASN A 3 -17.99 -5.05 -3.31
CA ASN A 3 -16.68 -4.69 -2.82
C ASN A 3 -15.71 -5.78 -3.26
N LYS A 4 -15.52 -5.85 -4.56
CA LYS A 4 -14.63 -6.84 -5.13
C LYS A 4 -13.21 -6.31 -5.06
N LEU A 5 -12.34 -7.07 -4.41
CA LEU A 5 -10.94 -6.75 -4.32
C LEU A 5 -10.30 -6.83 -5.71
N ARG A 6 -9.53 -5.81 -6.07
CA ARG A 6 -8.83 -5.80 -7.35
C ARG A 6 -7.66 -6.77 -7.32
N VAL A 7 -7.22 -7.19 -8.50
CA VAL A 7 -5.99 -7.93 -8.66
C VAL A 7 -4.87 -6.91 -8.87
N LEU A 8 -3.91 -6.87 -7.96
CA LEU A 8 -2.86 -5.86 -8.00
C LEU A 8 -1.49 -6.51 -7.84
N SER A 9 -0.51 -5.92 -8.52
CA SER A 9 0.89 -6.30 -8.38
C SER A 9 1.56 -5.43 -7.33
N GLY A 10 2.76 -5.82 -6.92
CA GLY A 10 3.57 -4.99 -6.05
C GLY A 10 3.84 -3.64 -6.69
N LYS A 11 4.11 -3.60 -7.99
CA LYS A 11 4.34 -2.35 -8.71
C LYS A 11 3.11 -1.45 -8.70
N ASN A 12 1.92 -2.04 -8.84
CA ASN A 12 0.68 -1.27 -8.75
C ASN A 12 0.54 -0.63 -7.38
N LEU A 13 0.82 -1.39 -6.32
CA LEU A 13 0.72 -0.86 -4.96
C LEU A 13 1.71 0.26 -4.71
N ILE A 14 2.93 0.10 -5.18
CA ILE A 14 3.95 1.15 -5.03
C ILE A 14 3.47 2.43 -5.71
N ALA A 15 2.96 2.34 -6.93
CA ALA A 15 2.46 3.51 -7.64
C ALA A 15 1.31 4.18 -6.88
N ILE A 16 0.41 3.38 -6.32
CA ILE A 16 -0.70 3.91 -5.52
C ILE A 16 -0.16 4.69 -4.32
N PHE A 17 0.75 4.10 -3.57
CA PHE A 17 1.24 4.74 -2.35
C PHE A 17 2.14 5.94 -2.64
N LEU A 18 2.86 5.94 -3.77
CA LEU A 18 3.61 7.13 -4.18
C LEU A 18 2.66 8.31 -4.40
N ASN A 19 1.46 8.05 -4.94
CA ASN A 19 0.45 9.08 -5.10
C ASN A 19 -0.02 9.67 -3.77
N PHE A 20 0.12 8.91 -2.69
CA PHE A 20 -0.26 9.38 -1.35
C PHE A 20 0.93 9.96 -0.59
N GLY A 21 2.06 10.17 -1.26
CA GLY A 21 3.21 10.83 -0.66
C GLY A 21 4.23 9.89 -0.03
N PHE A 22 4.06 8.59 -0.21
CA PHE A 22 5.09 7.65 0.25
C PHE A 22 6.25 7.64 -0.73
N GLU A 23 7.42 7.29 -0.23
CA GLU A 23 8.65 7.16 -1.00
C GLU A 23 9.26 5.79 -0.75
N ILE A 24 10.02 5.30 -1.73
CA ILE A 24 10.75 4.04 -1.54
C ILE A 24 11.95 4.35 -0.65
N GLU A 25 12.03 3.66 0.48
CA GLU A 25 13.17 3.80 1.37
C GLU A 25 14.28 2.82 1.04
N ASN A 26 13.93 1.54 0.88
CA ASN A 26 14.90 0.54 0.46
C ASN A 26 14.16 -0.71 -0.03
N GLN A 27 14.94 -1.65 -0.53
CA GLN A 27 14.42 -2.94 -0.98
C GLN A 27 15.37 -4.02 -0.51
N LYS A 28 14.81 -5.06 0.13
CA LYS A 28 15.54 -6.25 0.50
C LYS A 28 14.87 -7.45 -0.14
N GLY A 29 15.54 -8.07 -1.09
CA GLY A 29 14.95 -9.17 -1.83
C GLY A 29 13.67 -8.71 -2.51
N SER A 30 12.57 -9.40 -2.23
CA SER A 30 11.27 -9.06 -2.81
C SER A 30 10.45 -8.12 -1.94
N HIS A 31 11.02 -7.58 -0.85
CA HIS A 31 10.29 -6.69 0.05
C HIS A 31 10.73 -5.24 -0.16
N ILE A 32 9.80 -4.39 -0.52
CA ILE A 32 10.07 -2.98 -0.78
C ILE A 32 9.47 -2.18 0.36
N LYS A 33 10.32 -1.43 1.03
CA LYS A 33 9.91 -0.61 2.18
C LYS A 33 9.62 0.80 1.72
N LEU A 34 8.39 1.25 1.98
CA LEU A 34 7.95 2.60 1.68
C LEU A 34 7.84 3.39 2.97
N GLN A 35 8.10 4.68 2.89
CA GLN A 35 7.96 5.56 4.04
C GLN A 35 7.30 6.87 3.67
N ARG A 36 6.62 7.46 4.63
CA ARG A 36 6.09 8.80 4.51
C ARG A 36 6.31 9.49 5.85
N LYS A 37 6.94 10.66 5.84
CA LYS A 37 7.16 11.44 7.04
C LYS A 37 6.01 12.42 7.22
N THR A 38 5.62 12.62 8.47
CA THR A 38 4.62 13.62 8.81
C THR A 38 5.29 14.72 9.61
N THR A 39 4.61 15.86 9.72
CA THR A 39 5.16 17.03 10.40
C THR A 39 5.41 16.77 11.88
N TYR A 40 4.59 15.98 12.52
CA TYR A 40 4.61 15.85 13.97
C TYR A 40 4.89 14.47 14.49
N THR A 41 4.95 13.47 13.62
CA THR A 41 5.03 12.10 14.10
C THR A 41 6.20 11.36 13.47
N ALA A 42 6.40 10.16 13.96
CA ALA A 42 7.36 9.24 13.41
C ALA A 42 6.98 8.86 11.98
N LYS A 43 7.90 8.22 11.29
CA LYS A 43 7.69 7.73 9.95
C LYS A 43 6.51 6.77 9.89
N GLN A 44 5.76 6.86 8.80
CA GLN A 44 4.76 5.87 8.46
C GLN A 44 5.42 4.88 7.50
N ILE A 45 5.32 3.61 7.81
CA ILE A 45 6.05 2.55 7.07
C ILE A 45 5.05 1.55 6.50
N LEU A 46 5.26 1.20 5.23
CA LEU A 46 4.54 0.12 4.58
C LEU A 46 5.56 -0.77 3.88
N THR A 47 5.36 -2.07 3.96
CA THR A 47 6.23 -3.03 3.27
C THR A 47 5.41 -3.73 2.20
N ILE A 48 5.88 -3.67 0.97
CA ILE A 48 5.15 -4.18 -0.19
C ILE A 48 5.96 -5.32 -0.81
N PRO A 49 5.38 -6.52 -0.95
CA PRO A 49 6.07 -7.59 -1.67
C PRO A 49 6.09 -7.28 -3.17
N ASN A 50 7.24 -7.42 -3.79
CA ASN A 50 7.40 -7.12 -5.22
C ASN A 50 7.03 -8.35 -6.04
N HIS A 51 5.76 -8.74 -5.98
CA HIS A 51 5.24 -9.88 -6.72
C HIS A 51 4.40 -9.39 -7.90
N GLN A 52 4.31 -10.21 -8.94
CA GLN A 52 3.49 -9.86 -10.09
C GLN A 52 2.01 -9.83 -9.75
N GLU A 53 1.62 -10.65 -8.78
CA GLU A 53 0.26 -10.62 -8.26
C GLU A 53 0.32 -10.82 -6.76
N ILE A 54 -0.26 -9.89 -6.02
CA ILE A 54 -0.33 -9.98 -4.56
C ILE A 54 -1.53 -10.84 -4.20
N ASP A 55 -1.33 -11.87 -3.39
CA ASP A 55 -2.45 -12.71 -2.97
C ASP A 55 -3.46 -11.92 -2.12
N LYS A 56 -4.70 -12.37 -2.13
CA LYS A 56 -5.80 -11.63 -1.50
C LYS A 56 -5.58 -11.38 -0.02
N GLY A 57 -5.05 -12.36 0.70
CA GLY A 57 -4.81 -12.21 2.13
C GLY A 57 -3.79 -11.12 2.41
N THR A 58 -2.70 -11.12 1.67
CA THR A 58 -1.65 -10.12 1.79
C THR A 58 -2.18 -8.74 1.39
N LEU A 59 -2.94 -8.68 0.30
CA LEU A 59 -3.50 -7.41 -0.18
C LEU A 59 -4.43 -6.79 0.86
N LYS A 60 -5.29 -7.60 1.47
CA LYS A 60 -6.18 -7.12 2.54
C LYS A 60 -5.40 -6.65 3.75
N ALA A 61 -4.31 -7.34 4.10
CA ALA A 61 -3.48 -6.94 5.23
C ALA A 61 -2.79 -5.61 4.96
N ILE A 62 -2.32 -5.40 3.74
CA ILE A 62 -1.69 -4.13 3.34
C ILE A 62 -2.72 -3.01 3.41
N PHE A 63 -3.92 -3.25 2.90
CA PHE A 63 -5.01 -2.26 2.96
C PHE A 63 -5.30 -1.88 4.41
N ARG A 64 -5.44 -2.87 5.27
CA ARG A 64 -5.76 -2.65 6.69
C ARG A 64 -4.67 -1.84 7.38
N GLN A 65 -3.42 -2.11 7.05
CA GLN A 65 -2.31 -1.36 7.61
C GLN A 65 -2.29 0.07 7.08
N ALA A 66 -2.53 0.23 5.79
CA ALA A 66 -2.44 1.54 5.13
C ALA A 66 -3.55 2.50 5.58
N ILE A 67 -4.73 1.98 5.93
CA ILE A 67 -5.82 2.88 6.38
C ILE A 67 -5.56 3.49 7.75
N ARG A 68 -4.50 3.08 8.43
CA ARG A 68 -4.04 3.80 9.62
C ARG A 68 -3.46 5.15 9.26
N TYR A 69 -3.00 5.30 8.02
CA TYR A 69 -2.29 6.50 7.56
C TYR A 69 -3.06 7.28 6.50
N ILE A 70 -3.94 6.62 5.79
CA ILE A 70 -4.67 7.18 4.65
C ILE A 70 -6.16 6.98 4.90
N PRO A 71 -7.00 8.00 4.71
CA PRO A 71 -8.44 7.82 4.87
C PRO A 71 -8.95 6.67 4.00
N GLU A 72 -9.73 5.80 4.60
CA GLU A 72 -10.18 4.58 3.93
C GLU A 72 -10.92 4.88 2.63
N ASN A 73 -11.78 5.89 2.64
CA ASN A 73 -12.55 6.23 1.45
C ASN A 73 -11.66 6.67 0.28
N GLU A 74 -10.49 7.24 0.56
CA GLU A 74 -9.58 7.66 -0.48
C GLU A 74 -8.78 6.48 -1.03
N LEU A 75 -8.39 5.56 -0.15
CA LEU A 75 -7.60 4.40 -0.57
C LEU A 75 -8.47 3.33 -1.23
N ARG A 76 -9.72 3.22 -0.80
CA ARG A 76 -10.60 2.14 -1.23
C ARG A 76 -10.78 2.06 -2.74
N VAL A 77 -10.82 3.21 -3.42
CA VAL A 77 -11.03 3.23 -4.87
C VAL A 77 -9.90 2.56 -5.64
N TYR A 78 -8.73 2.43 -5.04
CA TYR A 78 -7.59 1.78 -5.68
C TYR A 78 -7.53 0.29 -5.41
N PHE A 79 -8.14 -0.18 -4.33
CA PHE A 79 -8.09 -1.59 -3.94
C PHE A 79 -9.35 -2.36 -4.30
N TYR A 80 -10.48 -1.68 -4.41
CA TYR A 80 -11.77 -2.31 -4.63
C TYR A 80 -12.47 -1.73 -5.84
N ILE A 81 -13.23 -2.58 -6.50
CA ILE A 81 -14.05 -2.16 -7.65
C ILE A 81 -15.42 -1.72 -7.16
#